data_f598262b38ae652f8161facb5ff14e97
#
_entry.id   f598262b38ae652f8161facb5ff14e97
#
_cell.length_a   1.000
_cell.length_b   1.000
_cell.length_c   1.000
_cell.angle_alpha   90.00
_cell.angle_beta   90.00
_cell.angle_gamma   90.00
#
_symmetry.space_group_name_H-M   'P 1'
#
loop_
_entity.id
_entity.type
_entity.pdbx_description
1 polymer ?
#
loop_
_entity_poly.entity_id
_entity_poly.type
_entity_poly.pdbx_seq_one_letter_code
_entity_poly.pdbx_strand_id
1 'polypeptide(L)'
;MRKFIISFCCYVFFIFTLAAQDKAPHYTVIVSLDACRWDYPAMYDTPNLNQMAREGVKATMLPSYPASTFPNHYTLATGLVPDHNGIINNTFWDVKRRRQYSMGDPATRNNPDYYLGEPIWITAQKQGVKTGNVYWVGSDIAIKGGYPTYYREYAEKPRLTFEQRVDSTIALLEKPEAERPRLVMLYFEEPDGVTHHHGPRSVEAAAIIHRMDILVGMLRQGIASLPFGKDVNVIVTAYL
;
A
#
# COMPACT_ATOMS: atom_id res chain seq x y z
N MET A 1 -32.48 39.62 63.33
CA MET A 1 -32.62 38.25 62.81
C MET A 1 -32.38 38.29 61.30
N ARG A 2 -31.17 37.95 60.88
CA ARG A 2 -30.80 37.88 59.44
C ARG A 2 -30.98 36.42 58.98
N LYS A 3 -31.92 36.23 58.07
CA LYS A 3 -32.11 34.91 57.42
C LYS A 3 -31.06 34.71 56.34
N PHE A 4 -30.15 33.74 56.49
CA PHE A 4 -29.27 33.27 55.45
C PHE A 4 -30.06 32.35 54.52
N ILE A 5 -30.20 32.75 53.25
CA ILE A 5 -30.71 31.91 52.18
C ILE A 5 -29.49 31.20 51.58
N ILE A 6 -29.35 29.90 51.85
CA ILE A 6 -28.35 29.06 51.20
C ILE A 6 -28.92 28.67 49.86
N SER A 7 -28.40 29.28 48.80
CA SER A 7 -28.69 28.87 47.43
C SER A 7 -27.89 27.58 47.11
N PHE A 8 -28.62 26.50 47.03
CA PHE A 8 -28.05 25.18 46.64
C PHE A 8 -27.96 25.18 45.10
N CYS A 9 -26.82 25.59 44.51
CA CYS A 9 -26.54 25.41 43.10
C CYS A 9 -26.27 23.91 42.81
N CYS A 10 -27.28 23.22 42.33
CA CYS A 10 -27.10 21.89 41.71
C CYS A 10 -26.30 22.07 40.43
N TYR A 11 -24.99 21.83 40.50
CA TYR A 11 -24.18 21.59 39.30
C TYR A 11 -24.56 20.21 38.75
N VAL A 12 -25.45 20.20 37.77
CA VAL A 12 -25.67 19.03 36.93
C VAL A 12 -24.45 18.92 36.03
N PHE A 13 -23.50 18.09 36.40
CA PHE A 13 -22.44 17.64 35.51
C PHE A 13 -23.10 16.81 34.42
N PHE A 14 -23.40 17.43 33.29
CA PHE A 14 -23.63 16.71 32.04
C PHE A 14 -22.28 16.09 31.65
N ILE A 15 -22.06 14.85 32.08
CA ILE A 15 -21.03 14.00 31.51
C ILE A 15 -21.51 13.68 30.08
N PHE A 16 -21.11 14.50 29.13
CA PHE A 16 -21.09 14.06 27.74
C PHE A 16 -20.11 12.91 27.66
N THR A 17 -20.60 11.69 27.87
CA THR A 17 -19.95 10.54 27.29
C THR A 17 -20.00 10.78 25.79
N LEU A 18 -18.90 11.28 25.21
CA LEU A 18 -18.64 11.03 23.81
C LEU A 18 -18.61 9.50 23.70
N ALA A 19 -19.75 8.92 23.38
CA ALA A 19 -19.77 7.61 22.78
C ALA A 19 -18.95 7.80 21.52
N ALA A 20 -17.69 7.37 21.54
CA ALA A 20 -16.97 7.12 20.32
C ALA A 20 -17.91 6.19 19.55
N GLN A 21 -18.60 6.74 18.54
CA GLN A 21 -19.29 5.88 17.60
C GLN A 21 -18.23 4.90 17.16
N ASP A 22 -18.41 3.63 17.52
CA ASP A 22 -17.64 2.54 16.93
C ASP A 22 -17.94 2.61 15.42
N LYS A 23 -17.16 3.47 14.74
CA LYS A 23 -17.17 3.45 13.29
C LYS A 23 -16.74 2.06 12.91
N ALA A 24 -17.58 1.39 12.13
CA ALA A 24 -17.23 0.10 11.55
C ALA A 24 -15.76 0.16 11.06
N PRO A 25 -14.97 -0.86 11.34
CA PRO A 25 -13.55 -0.82 11.02
C PRO A 25 -13.38 -0.59 9.53
N HIS A 26 -12.72 0.52 9.16
CA HIS A 26 -12.38 0.78 7.78
C HIS A 26 -11.16 -0.06 7.40
N TYR A 27 -11.21 -0.61 6.20
CA TYR A 27 -10.12 -1.37 5.59
C TYR A 27 -9.54 -0.58 4.43
N THR A 28 -8.27 -0.77 4.16
CA THR A 28 -7.59 -0.12 3.03
C THR A 28 -6.76 -1.15 2.27
N VAL A 29 -6.96 -1.22 0.97
CA VAL A 29 -6.13 -1.98 0.05
C VAL A 29 -5.40 -0.98 -0.85
N ILE A 30 -4.07 -1.02 -0.85
CA ILE A 30 -3.22 -0.21 -1.72
C ILE A 30 -2.62 -1.14 -2.76
N VAL A 31 -2.88 -0.84 -4.03
CA VAL A 31 -2.36 -1.59 -5.18
C VAL A 31 -1.36 -0.70 -5.91
N SER A 32 -0.15 -1.18 -6.12
CA SER A 32 0.81 -0.52 -7.01
C SER A 32 0.95 -1.28 -8.31
N LEU A 33 0.81 -0.55 -9.43
CA LEU A 33 1.10 -1.02 -10.78
C LEU A 33 2.42 -0.37 -11.21
N ASP A 34 3.50 -1.15 -11.27
CA ASP A 34 4.84 -0.63 -11.56
C ASP A 34 4.91 0.05 -12.92
N ALA A 35 5.44 1.27 -12.98
CA ALA A 35 5.54 2.09 -14.18
C ALA A 35 4.21 2.38 -14.90
N CYS A 36 3.07 2.31 -14.23
CA CYS A 36 1.79 2.69 -14.81
C CYS A 36 1.68 4.22 -14.91
N ARG A 37 1.92 4.77 -16.10
CA ARG A 37 1.89 6.21 -16.36
C ARG A 37 0.52 6.81 -16.09
N TRP A 38 0.50 8.05 -15.66
CA TRP A 38 -0.70 8.83 -15.35
C TRP A 38 -1.71 8.93 -16.50
N ASP A 39 -1.23 8.88 -17.76
CA ASP A 39 -2.02 9.03 -18.98
C ASP A 39 -2.52 7.69 -19.56
N TYR A 40 -2.00 6.53 -19.09
CA TYR A 40 -2.42 5.22 -19.59
C TYR A 40 -3.93 4.96 -19.51
N PRO A 41 -4.64 5.35 -18.45
CA PRO A 41 -6.08 5.16 -18.42
C PRO A 41 -6.88 5.96 -19.46
N ALA A 42 -6.27 6.99 -20.05
CA ALA A 42 -6.87 7.74 -21.14
C ALA A 42 -6.42 7.23 -22.54
N MET A 43 -5.27 6.56 -22.60
CA MET A 43 -4.67 6.08 -23.86
C MET A 43 -5.14 4.66 -24.22
N TYR A 44 -5.45 3.84 -23.24
CA TYR A 44 -5.70 2.42 -23.42
C TYR A 44 -7.07 2.01 -22.87
N ASP A 45 -7.52 0.83 -23.27
CA ASP A 45 -8.77 0.25 -22.77
C ASP A 45 -8.62 -0.20 -21.32
N THR A 46 -9.08 0.65 -20.40
CA THR A 46 -8.99 0.46 -18.95
C THR A 46 -10.34 0.79 -18.28
N PRO A 47 -11.39 0.00 -18.57
CA PRO A 47 -12.74 0.27 -18.09
C PRO A 47 -12.84 0.29 -16.56
N ASN A 48 -12.10 -0.57 -15.85
CA ASN A 48 -12.16 -0.68 -14.39
C ASN A 48 -11.49 0.52 -13.70
N LEU A 49 -10.30 0.94 -14.14
CA LEU A 49 -9.61 2.13 -13.64
C LEU A 49 -10.43 3.39 -13.94
N ASN A 50 -11.00 3.48 -15.15
CA ASN A 50 -11.87 4.60 -15.52
C ASN A 50 -13.18 4.62 -14.72
N GLN A 51 -13.71 3.46 -14.34
CA GLN A 51 -14.87 3.37 -13.45
C GLN A 51 -14.49 3.83 -12.05
N MET A 52 -13.34 3.40 -11.49
CA MET A 52 -12.85 3.88 -10.20
C MET A 52 -12.70 5.40 -10.18
N ALA A 53 -12.19 5.99 -11.27
CA ALA A 53 -12.04 7.44 -11.37
C ALA A 53 -13.39 8.19 -11.38
N ARG A 54 -14.44 7.59 -11.91
CA ARG A 54 -15.81 8.17 -11.89
C ARG A 54 -16.51 8.04 -10.53
N GLU A 55 -16.24 6.95 -9.82
CA GLU A 55 -16.86 6.64 -8.52
C GLU A 55 -16.11 7.26 -7.34
N GLY A 56 -14.83 7.56 -7.52
CA GLY A 56 -13.96 8.05 -6.48
C GLY A 56 -13.20 9.31 -6.87
N VAL A 57 -11.90 9.33 -6.59
CA VAL A 57 -11.01 10.46 -6.87
C VAL A 57 -9.83 9.97 -7.71
N LYS A 58 -9.49 10.73 -8.75
CA LYS A 58 -8.28 10.55 -9.55
C LYS A 58 -7.38 11.78 -9.38
N ALA A 59 -6.10 11.54 -9.14
CA ALA A 59 -5.08 12.58 -9.07
C ALA A 59 -3.81 12.14 -9.80
N THR A 60 -3.02 13.11 -10.24
CA THR A 60 -1.67 12.87 -10.74
C THR A 60 -0.68 13.05 -9.61
N MET A 61 0.28 12.14 -9.48
CA MET A 61 1.33 12.18 -8.48
C MET A 61 2.69 12.27 -9.19
N LEU A 62 3.56 13.15 -8.71
CA LEU A 62 4.95 13.18 -9.13
C LEU A 62 5.74 12.15 -8.32
N PRO A 63 6.54 11.29 -8.98
CA PRO A 63 7.40 10.36 -8.27
C PRO A 63 8.53 11.09 -7.55
N SER A 64 9.14 10.42 -6.56
CA SER A 64 10.41 10.86 -6.01
C SER A 64 11.54 10.64 -7.03
N TYR A 65 12.55 11.51 -7.01
CA TYR A 65 13.75 11.29 -7.80
C TYR A 65 14.73 10.37 -7.04
N PRO A 66 15.32 9.36 -7.72
CA PRO A 66 15.03 8.95 -9.09
C PRO A 66 13.71 8.18 -9.21
N ALA A 67 13.08 8.27 -10.40
CA ALA A 67 11.87 7.51 -10.70
C ALA A 67 12.23 6.03 -10.97
N SER A 68 12.50 5.29 -9.89
CA SER A 68 12.91 3.88 -9.90
C SER A 68 12.07 3.09 -8.91
N THR A 69 11.93 1.78 -9.14
CA THR A 69 11.03 0.89 -8.40
C THR A 69 11.24 0.94 -6.88
N PHE A 70 12.45 0.61 -6.40
CA PHE A 70 12.70 0.49 -4.97
C PHE A 70 12.61 1.84 -4.23
N PRO A 71 13.24 2.94 -4.69
CA PRO A 71 13.11 4.24 -4.06
C PRO A 71 11.66 4.67 -3.89
N ASN A 72 10.86 4.56 -4.95
CA ASN A 72 9.49 5.06 -4.92
C ASN A 72 8.53 4.21 -4.11
N HIS A 73 8.60 2.88 -4.22
CA HIS A 73 7.77 2.00 -3.39
C HIS A 73 8.11 2.13 -1.90
N TYR A 74 9.39 2.35 -1.57
CA TYR A 74 9.79 2.57 -0.19
C TYR A 74 9.43 3.98 0.28
N THR A 75 9.46 4.99 -0.60
CA THR A 75 8.90 6.32 -0.34
C THR A 75 7.40 6.26 -0.05
N LEU A 76 6.62 5.53 -0.86
CA LEU A 76 5.19 5.32 -0.63
C LEU A 76 4.91 4.63 0.73
N ALA A 77 5.80 3.74 1.15
CA ALA A 77 5.65 3.02 2.41
C ALA A 77 6.07 3.84 3.64
N THR A 78 6.98 4.81 3.50
CA THR A 78 7.54 5.56 4.64
C THR A 78 7.12 7.01 4.70
N GLY A 79 6.65 7.59 3.58
CA GLY A 79 6.43 9.03 3.45
C GLY A 79 7.74 9.83 3.39
N LEU A 80 8.89 9.17 3.28
CA LEU A 80 10.21 9.81 3.23
C LEU A 80 10.78 9.73 1.82
N VAL A 81 11.39 10.80 1.36
CA VAL A 81 12.13 10.82 0.08
C VAL A 81 13.38 9.93 0.16
N PRO A 82 13.94 9.47 -0.98
CA PRO A 82 14.99 8.44 -1.03
C PRO A 82 16.23 8.72 -0.19
N ASP A 83 16.71 9.95 -0.12
CA ASP A 83 17.87 10.34 0.71
C ASP A 83 17.60 10.24 2.22
N HIS A 84 16.34 10.30 2.65
CA HIS A 84 15.92 10.12 4.03
C HIS A 84 15.52 8.67 4.36
N ASN A 85 15.01 7.93 3.37
CA ASN A 85 14.61 6.53 3.58
C ASN A 85 15.73 5.52 3.32
N GLY A 86 16.87 5.96 2.77
CA GLY A 86 18.09 5.17 2.56
C GLY A 86 18.14 4.39 1.26
N ILE A 87 17.03 4.19 0.57
CA ILE A 87 16.96 3.49 -0.73
C ILE A 87 17.01 4.53 -1.85
N ILE A 88 18.22 5.00 -2.14
CA ILE A 88 18.43 6.13 -3.06
C ILE A 88 18.38 5.74 -4.56
N ASN A 89 18.49 4.45 -4.88
CA ASN A 89 18.31 3.91 -6.24
C ASN A 89 18.10 2.37 -6.17
N ASN A 90 17.73 1.74 -7.28
CA ASN A 90 17.72 0.28 -7.43
C ASN A 90 19.11 -0.32 -7.27
N THR A 91 20.16 0.43 -7.62
CA THR A 91 21.56 0.09 -7.43
C THR A 91 22.36 1.36 -7.13
N PHE A 92 23.16 1.34 -6.06
CA PHE A 92 24.00 2.48 -5.68
C PHE A 92 25.20 2.05 -4.86
N TRP A 93 26.24 2.90 -4.83
CA TRP A 93 27.41 2.68 -4.00
C TRP A 93 27.22 3.29 -2.60
N ASP A 94 27.25 2.45 -1.57
CA ASP A 94 27.26 2.91 -0.17
C ASP A 94 28.70 3.22 0.27
N VAL A 95 29.00 4.50 0.38
CA VAL A 95 30.34 4.98 0.76
C VAL A 95 30.70 4.56 2.18
N LYS A 96 29.74 4.56 3.10
CA LYS A 96 29.97 4.20 4.50
C LYS A 96 30.26 2.72 4.67
N ARG A 97 29.54 1.86 3.96
CA ARG A 97 29.75 0.40 4.00
C ARG A 97 30.79 -0.07 2.98
N ARG A 98 31.25 0.84 2.10
CA ARG A 98 32.19 0.54 0.99
C ARG A 98 31.72 -0.65 0.16
N ARG A 99 30.45 -0.70 -0.13
CA ARG A 99 29.79 -1.78 -0.84
C ARG A 99 28.67 -1.24 -1.75
N GLN A 100 28.49 -1.90 -2.87
CA GLN A 100 27.34 -1.63 -3.74
C GLN A 100 26.08 -2.29 -3.16
N TYR A 101 25.03 -1.48 -2.98
CA TYR A 101 23.66 -1.99 -2.83
C TYR A 101 23.11 -2.34 -4.22
N SER A 102 22.35 -3.42 -4.31
CA SER A 102 21.58 -3.77 -5.49
C SER A 102 20.31 -4.50 -5.10
N MET A 103 19.19 -4.10 -5.68
CA MET A 103 17.92 -4.80 -5.51
C MET A 103 17.98 -6.26 -6.02
N GLY A 104 18.89 -6.56 -6.93
CA GLY A 104 19.15 -7.89 -7.47
C GLY A 104 20.03 -8.77 -6.57
N ASP A 105 20.77 -8.19 -5.61
CA ASP A 105 21.63 -8.93 -4.68
C ASP A 105 20.91 -9.16 -3.35
N PRO A 106 20.49 -10.41 -3.02
CA PRO A 106 19.83 -10.71 -1.75
C PRO A 106 20.65 -10.30 -0.52
N ALA A 107 21.98 -10.31 -0.60
CA ALA A 107 22.86 -9.97 0.52
C ALA A 107 22.82 -8.46 0.87
N THR A 108 22.41 -7.61 -0.06
CA THR A 108 22.19 -6.18 0.20
C THR A 108 20.72 -5.85 0.26
N ARG A 109 19.91 -6.38 -0.66
CA ARG A 109 18.45 -6.15 -0.66
C ARG A 109 17.80 -6.55 0.65
N ASN A 110 18.16 -7.69 1.23
CA ASN A 110 17.54 -8.21 2.45
C ASN A 110 18.20 -7.68 3.75
N ASN A 111 19.19 -6.79 3.64
CA ASN A 111 19.82 -6.19 4.81
C ASN A 111 18.99 -4.97 5.28
N PRO A 112 18.34 -5.05 6.46
CA PRO A 112 17.49 -3.97 6.98
C PRO A 112 18.23 -2.65 7.25
N ASP A 113 19.56 -2.68 7.37
CA ASP A 113 20.37 -1.49 7.62
C ASP A 113 20.35 -0.47 6.47
N TYR A 114 19.97 -0.88 5.26
CA TYR A 114 19.76 0.03 4.14
C TYR A 114 18.43 0.77 4.20
N TYR A 115 17.43 0.22 4.90
CA TYR A 115 16.06 0.71 4.96
C TYR A 115 15.86 1.63 6.16
N LEU A 116 16.07 2.91 5.95
CA LEU A 116 15.84 3.93 6.96
C LEU A 116 14.36 4.32 7.01
N GLY A 117 13.97 5.03 8.07
CA GLY A 117 12.56 5.35 8.29
C GLY A 117 11.77 4.16 8.82
N GLU A 118 10.49 4.37 9.04
CA GLU A 118 9.57 3.35 9.51
C GLU A 118 8.45 3.16 8.48
N PRO A 119 8.30 1.97 7.89
CA PRO A 119 7.24 1.75 6.92
C PRO A 119 5.87 1.66 7.59
N ILE A 120 4.84 2.06 6.84
CA ILE A 120 3.45 2.19 7.32
C ILE A 120 2.92 0.91 7.97
N TRP A 121 3.35 -0.28 7.51
CA TRP A 121 2.92 -1.55 8.14
C TRP A 121 3.45 -1.72 9.56
N ILE A 122 4.65 -1.22 9.87
CA ILE A 122 5.19 -1.23 11.24
C ILE A 122 4.47 -0.20 12.10
N THR A 123 4.28 1.02 11.57
CA THR A 123 3.53 2.08 12.27
C THR A 123 2.10 1.64 12.59
N ALA A 124 1.42 1.01 11.63
CA ALA A 124 0.07 0.47 11.82
C ALA A 124 0.02 -0.60 12.92
N GLN A 125 0.98 -1.54 12.91
CA GLN A 125 1.04 -2.60 13.91
C GLN A 125 1.32 -2.08 15.32
N LYS A 126 2.15 -1.04 15.48
CA LYS A 126 2.35 -0.36 16.78
C LYS A 126 1.06 0.25 17.34
N GLN A 127 0.09 0.52 16.47
CA GLN A 127 -1.24 1.02 16.83
C GLN A 127 -2.29 -0.10 16.91
N GLY A 128 -1.87 -1.37 16.94
CA GLY A 128 -2.77 -2.52 17.04
C GLY A 128 -3.46 -2.91 15.73
N VAL A 129 -3.06 -2.31 14.60
CA VAL A 129 -3.62 -2.60 13.28
C VAL A 129 -2.83 -3.72 12.60
N LYS A 130 -3.47 -4.86 12.32
CA LYS A 130 -2.86 -5.92 11.52
C LYS A 130 -2.69 -5.49 10.07
N THR A 131 -1.60 -5.93 9.45
CA THR A 131 -1.23 -5.56 8.09
C THR A 131 -0.95 -6.80 7.24
N GLY A 132 -1.25 -6.70 5.94
CA GLY A 132 -0.94 -7.73 4.95
C GLY A 132 -0.18 -7.15 3.77
N ASN A 133 0.84 -7.84 3.29
CA ASN A 133 1.61 -7.39 2.13
C ASN A 133 1.81 -8.54 1.15
N VAL A 134 1.47 -8.30 -0.11
CA VAL A 134 1.70 -9.22 -1.21
C VAL A 134 2.75 -8.59 -2.13
N TYR A 135 4.00 -8.96 -1.92
CA TYR A 135 5.18 -8.54 -2.68
C TYR A 135 5.54 -7.06 -2.66
N TRP A 136 5.03 -6.25 -1.73
CA TRP A 136 5.44 -4.86 -1.64
C TRP A 136 6.93 -4.75 -1.26
N VAL A 137 7.64 -3.81 -1.89
CA VAL A 137 9.09 -3.59 -1.67
C VAL A 137 9.39 -3.36 -0.19
N GLY A 138 10.29 -4.16 0.36
CA GLY A 138 10.73 -4.08 1.76
C GLY A 138 9.82 -4.83 2.75
N SER A 139 8.68 -5.38 2.32
CA SER A 139 7.77 -6.06 3.24
C SER A 139 8.25 -7.44 3.70
N ASP A 140 9.19 -8.02 2.99
CA ASP A 140 9.86 -9.29 3.31
C ASP A 140 11.22 -9.10 4.03
N ILE A 141 11.44 -7.91 4.60
CA ILE A 141 12.67 -7.54 5.31
C ILE A 141 12.31 -7.10 6.73
N ALA A 142 13.12 -7.50 7.72
CA ALA A 142 12.91 -7.15 9.14
C ALA A 142 13.24 -5.68 9.45
N ILE A 143 12.55 -4.75 8.77
CA ILE A 143 12.78 -3.31 8.93
C ILE A 143 12.31 -2.88 10.33
N LYS A 144 13.18 -2.14 11.05
CA LYS A 144 12.93 -1.77 12.46
C LYS A 144 12.59 -2.97 13.36
N GLY A 145 13.15 -4.14 13.03
CA GLY A 145 12.97 -5.38 13.80
C GLY A 145 11.62 -6.07 13.59
N GLY A 146 10.83 -5.68 12.60
CA GLY A 146 9.50 -6.25 12.37
C GLY A 146 9.17 -6.51 10.90
N TYR A 147 8.17 -7.35 10.71
CA TYR A 147 7.54 -7.67 9.44
C TYR A 147 6.06 -7.25 9.48
N PRO A 148 5.37 -7.13 8.33
CA PRO A 148 3.91 -7.12 8.31
C PRO A 148 3.35 -8.36 9.03
N THR A 149 2.13 -8.29 9.54
CA THR A 149 1.48 -9.45 10.18
C THR A 149 1.37 -10.64 9.24
N TYR A 150 1.08 -10.35 7.97
CA TYR A 150 1.07 -11.32 6.87
C TYR A 150 1.88 -10.75 5.71
N TYR A 151 2.76 -11.55 5.13
CA TYR A 151 3.53 -11.15 3.96
C TYR A 151 3.88 -12.34 3.08
N ARG A 152 4.28 -12.07 1.84
CA ARG A 152 4.83 -13.02 0.89
C ARG A 152 6.23 -12.58 0.51
N GLU A 153 7.19 -13.49 0.62
CA GLU A 153 8.56 -13.24 0.20
C GLU A 153 8.66 -13.21 -1.33
N TYR A 154 9.18 -12.13 -1.90
CA TYR A 154 9.32 -12.00 -3.35
C TYR A 154 10.28 -13.05 -3.94
N ALA A 155 11.22 -13.55 -3.15
CA ALA A 155 12.17 -14.58 -3.54
C ALA A 155 11.57 -16.01 -3.54
N GLU A 156 10.43 -16.23 -2.88
CA GLU A 156 9.76 -17.54 -2.82
C GLU A 156 9.41 -18.07 -4.22
N LYS A 157 9.59 -19.37 -4.44
CA LYS A 157 9.31 -20.03 -5.71
C LYS A 157 8.37 -21.23 -5.51
N PRO A 158 7.39 -21.45 -6.41
CA PRO A 158 7.04 -20.56 -7.52
C PRO A 158 6.40 -19.27 -7.02
N ARG A 159 6.64 -18.15 -7.70
CA ARG A 159 5.91 -16.90 -7.42
C ARG A 159 4.44 -17.05 -7.75
N LEU A 160 3.60 -16.37 -7.00
CA LEU A 160 2.18 -16.26 -7.32
C LEU A 160 1.99 -15.60 -8.69
N THR A 161 1.07 -16.14 -9.49
CA THR A 161 0.57 -15.42 -10.68
C THR A 161 -0.11 -14.13 -10.26
N PHE A 162 -0.40 -13.25 -11.20
CA PHE A 162 -1.08 -11.99 -10.88
C PHE A 162 -2.48 -12.24 -10.32
N GLU A 163 -3.20 -13.20 -10.89
CA GLU A 163 -4.52 -13.61 -10.40
C GLU A 163 -4.43 -14.15 -8.97
N GLN A 164 -3.45 -15.01 -8.69
CA GLN A 164 -3.21 -15.56 -7.33
C GLN A 164 -2.83 -14.47 -6.31
N ARG A 165 -2.24 -13.35 -6.75
CA ARG A 165 -1.99 -12.21 -5.86
C ARG A 165 -3.28 -11.50 -5.49
N VAL A 166 -4.21 -11.37 -6.44
CA VAL A 166 -5.56 -10.86 -6.17
C VAL A 166 -6.27 -11.79 -5.19
N ASP A 167 -6.28 -13.11 -5.46
CA ASP A 167 -6.89 -14.11 -4.59
C ASP A 167 -6.29 -14.09 -3.18
N SER A 168 -4.96 -13.96 -3.06
CA SER A 168 -4.27 -13.84 -1.77
C SER A 168 -4.69 -12.58 -1.02
N THR A 169 -4.93 -11.47 -1.72
CA THR A 169 -5.40 -10.22 -1.12
C THR A 169 -6.83 -10.37 -0.59
N ILE A 170 -7.71 -11.01 -1.35
CA ILE A 170 -9.08 -11.30 -0.92
C ILE A 170 -9.07 -12.27 0.29
N ALA A 171 -8.28 -13.35 0.23
CA ALA A 171 -8.15 -14.30 1.33
C ALA A 171 -7.67 -13.66 2.64
N LEU A 172 -6.82 -12.62 2.57
CA LEU A 172 -6.44 -11.84 3.74
C LEU A 172 -7.64 -11.06 4.33
N LEU A 173 -8.51 -10.53 3.49
CA LEU A 173 -9.71 -9.81 3.92
C LEU A 173 -10.80 -10.77 4.42
N GLU A 174 -10.85 -12.01 3.96
CA GLU A 174 -11.80 -13.05 4.38
C GLU A 174 -11.48 -13.63 5.78
N LYS A 175 -10.30 -13.36 6.33
CA LYS A 175 -9.95 -13.82 7.68
C LYS A 175 -10.99 -13.38 8.72
N PRO A 176 -11.14 -14.14 9.82
CA PRO A 176 -11.93 -13.70 10.96
C PRO A 176 -11.55 -12.27 11.38
N GLU A 177 -12.50 -11.48 11.84
CA GLU A 177 -12.28 -10.05 12.12
C GLU A 177 -11.09 -9.82 13.07
N ALA A 178 -10.93 -10.66 14.09
CA ALA A 178 -9.81 -10.59 15.02
C ALA A 178 -8.44 -10.83 14.37
N GLU A 179 -8.38 -11.49 13.21
CA GLU A 179 -7.16 -11.81 12.48
C GLU A 179 -6.99 -10.95 11.22
N ARG A 180 -8.08 -10.33 10.77
CA ARG A 180 -8.14 -9.62 9.49
C ARG A 180 -7.24 -8.39 9.48
N PRO A 181 -6.34 -8.24 8.48
CA PRO A 181 -5.58 -7.02 8.32
C PRO A 181 -6.49 -5.88 7.86
N ARG A 182 -6.30 -4.69 8.45
CA ARG A 182 -7.01 -3.46 8.03
C ARG A 182 -6.26 -2.67 6.98
N LEU A 183 -4.99 -2.96 6.77
CA LEU A 183 -4.16 -2.43 5.70
C LEU A 183 -3.58 -3.60 4.92
N VAL A 184 -3.86 -3.65 3.62
CA VAL A 184 -3.24 -4.62 2.70
C VAL A 184 -2.54 -3.84 1.59
N MET A 185 -1.30 -4.20 1.28
CA MET A 185 -0.52 -3.62 0.20
C MET A 185 -0.19 -4.72 -0.82
N LEU A 186 -0.52 -4.45 -2.07
CA LEU A 186 -0.37 -5.37 -3.20
C LEU A 186 0.48 -4.73 -4.29
N TYR A 187 1.46 -5.47 -4.79
CA TYR A 187 2.36 -5.01 -5.84
C TYR A 187 2.29 -5.91 -7.08
N PHE A 188 2.27 -5.27 -8.22
CA PHE A 188 2.46 -5.86 -9.53
C PHE A 188 3.64 -5.21 -10.23
N GLU A 189 4.58 -6.02 -10.74
CA GLU A 189 5.77 -5.58 -11.47
C GLU A 189 5.47 -5.08 -12.88
N GLU A 190 4.23 -5.21 -13.37
CA GLU A 190 3.80 -4.70 -14.66
C GLU A 190 2.95 -3.42 -14.52
N PRO A 191 2.97 -2.57 -15.54
CA PRO A 191 3.50 -2.74 -16.91
C PRO A 191 5.00 -2.47 -17.12
N ASP A 192 5.81 -2.29 -16.06
CA ASP A 192 7.23 -1.90 -16.16
C ASP A 192 8.04 -2.82 -17.11
N GLY A 193 8.02 -4.13 -16.87
CA GLY A 193 8.79 -5.09 -17.66
C GLY A 193 8.47 -5.04 -19.13
N VAL A 194 7.19 -5.04 -19.48
CA VAL A 194 6.76 -5.00 -20.89
C VAL A 194 7.10 -3.67 -21.52
N THR A 195 6.89 -2.56 -20.83
CA THR A 195 7.16 -1.23 -21.41
C THR A 195 8.65 -0.91 -21.56
N HIS A 196 9.49 -1.50 -20.72
CA HIS A 196 10.96 -1.45 -20.89
C HIS A 196 11.42 -2.15 -22.17
N HIS A 197 10.82 -3.31 -22.51
CA HIS A 197 11.23 -4.10 -23.66
C HIS A 197 10.63 -3.61 -24.98
N HIS A 198 9.39 -3.15 -24.96
CA HIS A 198 8.63 -2.86 -26.19
C HIS A 198 8.31 -1.36 -26.35
N GLY A 199 8.55 -0.57 -25.31
CA GLY A 199 8.23 0.85 -25.29
C GLY A 199 6.80 1.14 -24.78
N PRO A 200 6.59 2.36 -24.26
CA PRO A 200 5.35 2.72 -23.57
C PRO A 200 4.12 2.89 -24.47
N ARG A 201 4.29 2.84 -25.79
CA ARG A 201 3.21 3.02 -26.78
C ARG A 201 3.07 1.84 -27.74
N SER A 202 3.63 0.69 -27.39
CA SER A 202 3.55 -0.53 -28.17
C SER A 202 2.20 -1.25 -28.00
N VAL A 203 1.92 -2.20 -28.87
CA VAL A 203 0.76 -3.06 -28.76
C VAL A 203 0.85 -3.98 -27.52
N GLU A 204 2.08 -4.36 -27.17
CA GLU A 204 2.37 -5.15 -25.96
C GLU A 204 2.09 -4.33 -24.70
N ALA A 205 2.44 -3.03 -24.71
CA ALA A 205 2.07 -2.13 -23.61
C ALA A 205 0.55 -2.02 -23.48
N ALA A 206 -0.19 -1.86 -24.59
CA ALA A 206 -1.64 -1.84 -24.56
C ALA A 206 -2.22 -3.13 -23.94
N ALA A 207 -1.70 -4.30 -24.33
CA ALA A 207 -2.16 -5.59 -23.86
C ALA A 207 -1.89 -5.79 -22.35
N ILE A 208 -0.71 -5.46 -21.86
CA ILE A 208 -0.38 -5.62 -20.45
C ILE A 208 -1.14 -4.62 -19.57
N ILE A 209 -1.33 -3.37 -20.02
CA ILE A 209 -2.10 -2.38 -19.29
C ILE A 209 -3.57 -2.80 -19.19
N HIS A 210 -4.16 -3.31 -20.28
CA HIS A 210 -5.50 -3.89 -20.25
C HIS A 210 -5.60 -5.06 -19.27
N ARG A 211 -4.58 -5.94 -19.24
CA ARG A 211 -4.51 -7.04 -18.26
C ARG A 211 -4.46 -6.52 -16.82
N MET A 212 -3.67 -5.50 -16.54
CA MET A 212 -3.62 -4.88 -15.19
C MET A 212 -4.98 -4.31 -14.81
N ASP A 213 -5.67 -3.68 -15.73
CA ASP A 213 -7.04 -3.18 -15.51
C ASP A 213 -8.02 -4.31 -15.15
N ILE A 214 -7.94 -5.45 -15.86
CA ILE A 214 -8.76 -6.64 -15.52
C ILE A 214 -8.48 -7.11 -14.09
N LEU A 215 -7.22 -7.15 -13.66
CA LEU A 215 -6.85 -7.57 -12.29
C LEU A 215 -7.40 -6.60 -11.23
N VAL A 216 -7.39 -5.29 -11.52
CA VAL A 216 -8.05 -4.29 -10.68
C VAL A 216 -9.56 -4.55 -10.62
N GLY A 217 -10.17 -4.91 -11.74
CA GLY A 217 -11.60 -5.30 -11.81
C GLY A 217 -11.89 -6.53 -10.96
N MET A 218 -11.08 -7.59 -11.06
CA MET A 218 -11.19 -8.80 -10.25
C MET A 218 -11.09 -8.49 -8.75
N LEU A 219 -10.11 -7.67 -8.36
CA LEU A 219 -9.94 -7.25 -6.97
C LEU A 219 -11.18 -6.50 -6.46
N ARG A 220 -11.68 -5.54 -7.22
CA ARG A 220 -12.88 -4.78 -6.86
C ARG A 220 -14.11 -5.67 -6.72
N GLN A 221 -14.29 -6.60 -7.65
CA GLN A 221 -15.40 -7.57 -7.60
C GLN A 221 -15.29 -8.48 -6.36
N GLY A 222 -14.10 -9.01 -6.08
CA GLY A 222 -13.84 -9.81 -4.89
C GLY A 222 -14.13 -9.04 -3.60
N ILE A 223 -13.67 -7.78 -3.50
CA ILE A 223 -13.98 -6.91 -2.36
C ILE A 223 -15.48 -6.63 -2.24
N ALA A 224 -16.16 -6.34 -3.34
CA ALA A 224 -17.59 -6.06 -3.34
C ALA A 224 -18.45 -7.25 -2.87
N SER A 225 -17.96 -8.47 -3.02
CA SER A 225 -18.63 -9.68 -2.54
C SER A 225 -18.49 -9.93 -1.02
N LEU A 226 -17.59 -9.20 -0.35
CA LEU A 226 -17.41 -9.30 1.10
C LEU A 226 -18.57 -8.60 1.84
N PRO A 227 -19.04 -9.14 2.98
CA PRO A 227 -20.12 -8.53 3.76
C PRO A 227 -19.87 -7.07 4.16
N PHE A 228 -18.61 -6.68 4.26
CA PHE A 228 -18.12 -5.34 4.61
C PHE A 228 -17.40 -4.63 3.44
N GLY A 229 -17.58 -5.12 2.22
CA GLY A 229 -16.87 -4.61 1.04
C GLY A 229 -17.02 -3.10 0.81
N LYS A 230 -18.17 -2.52 1.21
CA LYS A 230 -18.43 -1.07 1.18
C LYS A 230 -17.53 -0.26 2.14
N ASP A 231 -16.96 -0.91 3.16
CA ASP A 231 -16.09 -0.30 4.15
C ASP A 231 -14.60 -0.46 3.79
N VAL A 232 -14.31 -0.98 2.59
CA VAL A 232 -12.96 -1.17 2.06
C VAL A 232 -12.62 -0.06 1.07
N ASN A 233 -11.63 0.75 1.41
CA ASN A 233 -11.04 1.71 0.49
C ASN A 233 -10.04 1.01 -0.41
N VAL A 234 -10.13 1.22 -1.72
CA VAL A 234 -9.16 0.72 -2.71
C VAL A 234 -8.43 1.89 -3.32
N ILE A 235 -7.11 1.89 -3.18
CA ILE A 235 -6.21 2.90 -3.76
C ILE A 235 -5.34 2.20 -4.80
N VAL A 236 -5.41 2.64 -6.05
CA VAL A 236 -4.48 2.21 -7.10
C VAL A 236 -3.48 3.34 -7.33
N THR A 237 -2.21 3.02 -7.26
CA THR A 237 -1.10 3.97 -7.39
C THR A 237 -0.02 3.43 -8.33
N ALA A 238 0.86 4.31 -8.73
CA ALA A 238 2.08 4.03 -9.48
C ALA A 238 3.11 5.10 -9.15
N TYR A 239 4.31 5.03 -9.71
CA TYR A 239 5.35 6.02 -9.46
C TYR A 239 5.96 6.66 -10.73
N LEU A 240 5.43 6.37 -11.93
CA LEU A 240 5.83 6.97 -13.20
C LEU A 240 4.68 7.70 -13.88
#